data_610c72e6965ed8c0b96e3c547327dc55
#
_entry.id   610c72e6965ed8c0b96e3c547327dc55
#
_cell.length_a   1.000
_cell.length_b   1.000
_cell.length_c   1.000
_cell.angle_alpha   90.00
_cell.angle_beta   90.00
_cell.angle_gamma   90.00
#
_symmetry.space_group_name_H-M   'P 1'
#
loop_
_entity.id
_entity.type
_entity.pdbx_description
1 polymer ?
#
loop_
_entity_poly.entity_id
_entity_poly.type
_entity_poly.pdbx_seq_one_letter_code
_entity_poly.pdbx_strand_id
1 'polypeptide(L)'
;GHFPSALTVNQNLDFITKGLSATGMATFYNRVYSAVYRSFTPFMYQLTDYNIDEAGNYSYTSNSTNTGTTYLGTTRGKDGYRELAFQAKIDYARTFGKHDVGATIVYMQKERNMNISDEQEYAALPYRQQGLAGRVTYGFDKRYLFEANFGYNGSENFAAGKRFGFFPSVAVGWVISNEPFWKGIKEQVNLFKLRASYGLVGNDVISKDYADRFPYLTTVDMGQGYDVYIGNNFERKYGPILSVYGNPNATWEESRKLDIGVEIGLFD
;
A
#
# COMPACT_ATOMS: atom_id res chain seq x y z
N GLY A 1 -5.02 13.66 14.44
CA GLY A 1 -3.77 13.31 15.14
C GLY A 1 -3.18 12.03 14.63
N HIS A 2 -1.86 11.86 14.83
CA HIS A 2 -1.11 10.67 14.48
C HIS A 2 -0.46 10.11 15.74
N PHE A 3 -0.57 8.83 15.97
CA PHE A 3 0.01 8.16 17.12
C PHE A 3 0.76 6.89 16.65
N PRO A 4 2.04 7.00 16.31
CA PRO A 4 2.90 5.85 16.03
C PRO A 4 3.48 5.28 17.33
N SER A 5 3.48 3.96 17.47
CA SER A 5 4.15 3.25 18.56
C SER A 5 4.85 2.02 18.02
N ALA A 6 6.03 1.73 18.52
CA ALA A 6 6.79 0.55 18.17
C ALA A 6 7.45 -0.05 19.41
N LEU A 7 7.38 -1.35 19.52
CA LEU A 7 8.14 -2.14 20.50
C LEU A 7 9.06 -3.06 19.71
N THR A 8 10.36 -2.97 19.98
CA THR A 8 11.36 -3.84 19.37
C THR A 8 12.14 -4.57 20.47
N VAL A 9 12.25 -5.87 20.32
CA VAL A 9 13.05 -6.75 21.19
C VAL A 9 14.12 -7.40 20.33
N ASN A 10 15.38 -7.19 20.70
CA ASN A 10 16.52 -7.83 20.05
C ASN A 10 17.18 -8.78 21.04
N GLN A 11 17.41 -10.01 20.61
CA GLN A 11 18.06 -11.04 21.40
C GLN A 11 19.26 -11.59 20.65
N ASN A 12 20.44 -11.45 21.23
CA ASN A 12 21.63 -12.18 20.79
C ASN A 12 21.49 -13.65 21.21
N LEU A 13 21.71 -14.54 20.27
CA LEU A 13 21.61 -16.00 20.44
C LEU A 13 22.97 -16.69 20.26
N ASP A 14 24.08 -15.99 20.47
CA ASP A 14 25.44 -16.54 20.40
C ASP A 14 25.66 -17.74 21.30
N PHE A 15 24.85 -17.88 22.35
CA PHE A 15 24.88 -19.04 23.24
C PHE A 15 24.39 -20.35 22.55
N ILE A 16 23.61 -20.22 21.46
CA ILE A 16 23.21 -21.35 20.63
C ILE A 16 24.26 -21.56 19.53
N THR A 17 24.55 -20.51 18.78
CA THR A 17 25.62 -20.50 17.77
C THR A 17 26.07 -19.05 17.51
N LYS A 18 27.39 -18.86 17.38
CA LYS A 18 27.98 -17.53 17.16
C LYS A 18 27.43 -16.89 15.87
N GLY A 19 27.01 -15.66 15.97
CA GLY A 19 26.47 -14.88 14.85
C GLY A 19 24.97 -15.04 14.63
N LEU A 20 24.26 -15.73 15.53
CA LEU A 20 22.80 -15.85 15.49
C LEU A 20 22.16 -14.75 16.33
N SER A 21 21.11 -14.13 15.82
CA SER A 21 20.27 -13.17 16.54
C SER A 21 18.81 -13.28 16.12
N ALA A 22 17.92 -12.88 17.01
CA ALA A 22 16.50 -12.80 16.75
C ALA A 22 15.99 -11.39 17.10
N THR A 23 15.08 -10.89 16.29
CA THR A 23 14.41 -9.60 16.49
C THR A 23 12.91 -9.80 16.40
N GLY A 24 12.17 -9.35 17.41
CA GLY A 24 10.72 -9.24 17.37
C GLY A 24 10.34 -7.76 17.36
N MET A 25 9.40 -7.38 16.51
CA MET A 25 8.88 -6.03 16.44
C MET A 25 7.35 -6.04 16.35
N ALA A 26 6.73 -5.22 17.19
CA ALA A 26 5.30 -4.94 17.10
C ALA A 26 5.12 -3.42 16.88
N THR A 27 4.36 -3.04 15.88
CA THR A 27 4.05 -1.64 15.60
C THR A 27 2.56 -1.41 15.66
N PHE A 28 2.19 -0.32 16.28
CA PHE A 28 0.83 0.18 16.30
C PHE A 28 0.81 1.60 15.77
N TYR A 29 -0.02 1.84 14.77
CA TYR A 29 -0.20 3.16 14.21
C TYR A 29 -1.70 3.51 14.22
N ASN A 30 -2.02 4.68 14.74
CA ASN A 30 -3.38 5.19 14.75
C ASN A 30 -3.39 6.62 14.17
N ARG A 31 -4.20 6.82 13.15
CA ARG A 31 -4.49 8.14 12.57
C ARG A 31 -5.96 8.42 12.76
N VAL A 32 -6.27 9.56 13.35
CA VAL A 32 -7.64 10.05 13.51
C VAL A 32 -7.71 11.47 12.99
N TYR A 33 -8.65 11.69 12.09
CA TYR A 33 -9.06 13.00 11.63
C TYR A 33 -10.52 13.21 11.99
N SER A 34 -10.84 14.40 12.53
CA SER A 34 -12.21 14.81 12.80
C SER A 34 -12.34 16.28 12.42
N ALA A 35 -13.34 16.57 11.64
CA ALA A 35 -13.67 17.95 11.23
C ALA A 35 -15.15 18.22 11.51
N VAL A 36 -15.42 19.47 11.90
CA VAL A 36 -16.77 19.99 12.05
C VAL A 36 -16.91 21.14 11.08
N TYR A 37 -17.77 20.96 10.10
CA TYR A 37 -18.09 21.99 9.12
C TYR A 37 -19.40 22.68 9.56
N ARG A 38 -19.39 24.00 9.56
CA ARG A 38 -20.59 24.79 9.80
C ARG A 38 -20.87 25.65 8.58
N SER A 39 -22.06 25.49 8.05
CA SER A 39 -22.49 26.21 6.86
C SER A 39 -23.95 26.68 7.02
N PHE A 40 -24.31 27.70 6.31
CA PHE A 40 -25.70 28.11 6.15
C PHE A 40 -26.00 28.32 4.66
N THR A 41 -27.23 28.15 4.31
CA THR A 41 -27.73 28.48 2.97
C THR A 41 -28.26 29.91 3.01
N PRO A 42 -27.73 30.86 2.24
CA PRO A 42 -28.23 32.22 2.23
C PRO A 42 -29.64 32.27 1.62
N PHE A 43 -30.46 33.19 2.11
CA PHE A 43 -31.70 33.55 1.42
C PHE A 43 -31.32 34.34 0.18
N MET A 44 -31.80 33.93 -0.98
CA MET A 44 -31.59 34.67 -2.24
C MET A 44 -32.91 35.13 -2.80
N TYR A 45 -32.91 36.36 -3.27
CA TYR A 45 -34.08 36.99 -3.87
C TYR A 45 -33.70 37.55 -5.24
N GLN A 46 -34.59 37.40 -6.19
CA GLN A 46 -34.49 38.04 -7.48
C GLN A 46 -35.46 39.21 -7.52
N LEU A 47 -34.98 40.38 -7.84
CA LEU A 47 -35.81 41.55 -8.08
C LEU A 47 -36.66 41.30 -9.34
N THR A 48 -37.96 41.37 -9.21
CA THR A 48 -38.89 41.15 -10.31
C THR A 48 -39.43 42.43 -10.86
N ASP A 49 -39.58 43.46 -10.03
CA ASP A 49 -40.03 44.78 -10.42
C ASP A 49 -39.53 45.84 -9.44
N TYR A 50 -39.35 47.07 -9.89
CA TYR A 50 -39.07 48.21 -9.04
C TYR A 50 -39.75 49.47 -9.59
N ASN A 51 -40.14 50.35 -8.69
CA ASN A 51 -40.76 51.63 -9.05
C ASN A 51 -40.19 52.71 -8.15
N ILE A 52 -40.12 53.94 -8.72
CA ILE A 52 -39.73 55.14 -7.98
C ILE A 52 -40.91 56.11 -8.10
N ASP A 53 -41.44 56.51 -6.96
CA ASP A 53 -42.53 57.50 -6.94
C ASP A 53 -42.03 58.94 -7.22
N GLU A 54 -42.95 59.87 -7.43
CA GLU A 54 -42.64 61.31 -7.71
C GLU A 54 -41.90 61.97 -6.57
N ALA A 55 -41.98 61.44 -5.36
CA ALA A 55 -41.25 61.87 -4.18
C ALA A 55 -39.87 61.24 -4.03
N GLY A 56 -39.47 60.34 -4.93
CA GLY A 56 -38.17 59.64 -4.94
C GLY A 56 -38.12 58.42 -4.03
N ASN A 57 -39.25 57.88 -3.52
CA ASN A 57 -39.26 56.66 -2.74
C ASN A 57 -39.22 55.42 -3.61
N TYR A 58 -38.45 54.43 -3.21
CA TYR A 58 -38.31 53.16 -3.91
C TYR A 58 -39.32 52.15 -3.41
N SER A 59 -40.03 51.51 -4.30
CA SER A 59 -40.78 50.27 -4.05
C SER A 59 -40.29 49.15 -4.98
N TYR A 60 -40.19 47.94 -4.45
CA TYR A 60 -39.73 46.79 -5.24
C TYR A 60 -40.50 45.53 -4.87
N THR A 61 -40.63 44.64 -5.85
CA THR A 61 -41.08 43.27 -5.62
C THR A 61 -39.93 42.31 -5.90
N SER A 62 -39.84 41.27 -5.12
CA SER A 62 -38.82 40.26 -5.28
C SER A 62 -39.38 38.87 -5.02
N ASN A 63 -38.94 37.89 -5.82
CA ASN A 63 -39.24 36.48 -5.61
C ASN A 63 -38.05 35.79 -4.94
N SER A 64 -38.34 34.92 -3.98
CA SER A 64 -37.32 34.07 -3.41
C SER A 64 -36.91 33.03 -4.44
N THR A 65 -35.62 33.00 -4.75
CA THR A 65 -35.01 31.99 -5.64
C THR A 65 -34.37 30.87 -4.86
N ASN A 66 -34.10 31.07 -3.57
CA ASN A 66 -33.58 30.05 -2.69
C ASN A 66 -34.08 30.28 -1.26
N THR A 67 -34.58 29.22 -0.63
CA THR A 67 -34.98 29.25 0.77
C THR A 67 -33.74 28.99 1.63
N GLY A 68 -33.26 30.05 2.28
CA GLY A 68 -32.10 29.96 3.17
C GLY A 68 -32.42 29.36 4.53
N THR A 69 -31.39 29.23 5.34
CA THR A 69 -31.51 28.82 6.74
C THR A 69 -31.09 29.98 7.69
N THR A 70 -31.81 30.15 8.80
CA THR A 70 -31.49 31.13 9.81
C THR A 70 -30.46 30.67 10.83
N TYR A 71 -30.01 29.44 10.74
CA TYR A 71 -29.06 28.82 11.64
C TYR A 71 -27.93 28.13 10.86
N LEU A 72 -26.79 27.95 11.53
CA LEU A 72 -25.68 27.19 11.00
C LEU A 72 -25.96 25.69 11.08
N GLY A 73 -26.06 25.03 9.92
CA GLY A 73 -26.03 23.58 9.82
C GLY A 73 -24.66 23.06 10.23
N THR A 74 -24.62 21.86 10.81
CA THR A 74 -23.37 21.22 11.24
C THR A 74 -23.22 19.88 10.56
N THR A 75 -22.14 19.72 9.80
CA THR A 75 -21.72 18.44 9.21
C THR A 75 -20.42 18.01 9.87
N ARG A 76 -20.30 16.73 10.18
CA ARG A 76 -19.11 16.15 10.78
C ARG A 76 -18.45 15.19 9.81
N GLY A 77 -17.20 15.46 9.49
CA GLY A 77 -16.32 14.53 8.76
C GLY A 77 -15.46 13.76 9.76
N LYS A 78 -15.34 12.48 9.53
CA LYS A 78 -14.41 11.58 10.25
C LYS A 78 -13.65 10.77 9.24
N ASP A 79 -12.34 10.69 9.43
CA ASP A 79 -11.43 9.85 8.64
C ASP A 79 -10.33 9.33 9.56
N GLY A 80 -9.77 8.21 9.20
CA GLY A 80 -8.65 7.65 9.93
C GLY A 80 -8.44 6.17 9.66
N TYR A 81 -7.34 5.65 10.18
CA TYR A 81 -7.08 4.23 10.16
C TYR A 81 -6.23 3.81 11.36
N ARG A 82 -6.38 2.56 11.71
CA ARG A 82 -5.56 1.86 12.68
C ARG A 82 -4.81 0.75 11.98
N GLU A 83 -3.50 0.69 12.20
CA GLU A 83 -2.65 -0.35 11.67
C GLU A 83 -1.91 -1.06 12.81
N LEU A 84 -1.92 -2.36 12.77
CA LEU A 84 -1.15 -3.23 13.66
C LEU A 84 -0.26 -4.11 12.79
N ALA A 85 1.04 -4.15 13.10
CA ALA A 85 1.93 -5.06 12.41
C ALA A 85 2.87 -5.77 13.38
N PHE A 86 3.16 -7.03 13.06
CA PHE A 86 4.14 -7.87 13.74
C PHE A 86 5.20 -8.31 12.74
N GLN A 87 6.44 -8.29 13.21
CA GLN A 87 7.58 -8.83 12.46
C GLN A 87 8.43 -9.68 13.40
N ALA A 88 8.78 -10.86 12.94
CA ALA A 88 9.78 -11.70 13.57
C ALA A 88 10.91 -11.96 12.58
N LYS A 89 12.15 -11.74 13.00
CA LYS A 89 13.33 -11.88 12.15
C LYS A 89 14.37 -12.72 12.86
N ILE A 90 15.00 -13.64 12.14
CA ILE A 90 16.16 -14.40 12.56
C ILE A 90 17.29 -14.10 11.58
N ASP A 91 18.42 -13.67 12.10
CA ASP A 91 19.63 -13.39 11.35
C ASP A 91 20.74 -14.31 11.80
N TYR A 92 21.49 -14.81 10.84
CA TYR A 92 22.75 -15.50 11.06
C TYR A 92 23.83 -14.89 10.19
N ALA A 93 24.99 -14.57 10.76
CA ALA A 93 26.13 -14.07 10.02
C ALA A 93 27.42 -14.58 10.66
N ARG A 94 28.24 -15.26 9.87
CA ARG A 94 29.52 -15.81 10.37
C ARG A 94 30.55 -15.99 9.26
N THR A 95 31.80 -15.70 9.60
CA THR A 95 32.96 -15.96 8.74
C THR A 95 33.70 -17.21 9.20
N PHE A 96 33.95 -18.11 8.27
CA PHE A 96 34.73 -19.33 8.46
C PHE A 96 35.96 -19.28 7.55
N GLY A 97 37.08 -18.77 8.06
CA GLY A 97 38.28 -18.57 7.27
C GLY A 97 38.02 -17.61 6.09
N LYS A 98 37.96 -18.13 4.87
CA LYS A 98 37.67 -17.37 3.67
C LYS A 98 36.20 -17.36 3.24
N HIS A 99 35.34 -18.00 4.01
CA HIS A 99 33.92 -18.17 3.71
C HIS A 99 33.08 -17.25 4.59
N ASP A 100 32.38 -16.32 3.99
CA ASP A 100 31.40 -15.47 4.65
C ASP A 100 30.01 -16.02 4.37
N VAL A 101 29.26 -16.37 5.41
CA VAL A 101 27.93 -16.93 5.31
C VAL A 101 26.94 -16.04 6.03
N GLY A 102 25.85 -15.70 5.38
CA GLY A 102 24.73 -14.98 5.98
C GLY A 102 23.41 -15.65 5.64
N ALA A 103 22.47 -15.63 6.57
CA ALA A 103 21.09 -16.05 6.36
C ALA A 103 20.16 -15.16 7.16
N THR A 104 19.04 -14.81 6.55
CA THR A 104 17.98 -14.05 7.22
C THR A 104 16.64 -14.67 6.86
N ILE A 105 15.77 -14.85 7.85
CA ILE A 105 14.37 -15.22 7.66
C ILE A 105 13.53 -14.18 8.36
N VAL A 106 12.51 -13.66 7.68
CA VAL A 106 11.59 -12.66 8.20
C VAL A 106 10.16 -13.14 7.98
N TYR A 107 9.39 -13.20 9.05
CA TYR A 107 7.94 -13.32 9.00
C TYR A 107 7.32 -11.97 9.33
N MET A 108 6.32 -11.56 8.57
CA MET A 108 5.56 -10.35 8.86
C MET A 108 4.05 -10.58 8.69
N GLN A 109 3.29 -9.91 9.54
CA GLN A 109 1.83 -9.85 9.47
C GLN A 109 1.39 -8.43 9.75
N LYS A 110 0.43 -7.95 8.97
CA LYS A 110 -0.08 -6.59 9.07
C LYS A 110 -1.58 -6.58 8.88
N GLU A 111 -2.26 -5.81 9.71
CA GLU A 111 -3.69 -5.52 9.59
C GLU A 111 -3.91 -4.01 9.66
N ARG A 112 -4.63 -3.47 8.70
CA ARG A 112 -5.08 -2.08 8.68
C ARG A 112 -6.60 -2.03 8.63
N ASN A 113 -7.18 -1.33 9.58
CA ASN A 113 -8.62 -1.07 9.64
C ASN A 113 -8.86 0.41 9.32
N MET A 114 -9.64 0.67 8.28
CA MET A 114 -10.03 2.01 7.88
C MET A 114 -11.29 2.41 8.65
N ASN A 115 -11.32 3.65 9.12
CA ASN A 115 -12.51 4.25 9.72
C ASN A 115 -13.01 5.35 8.78
N ILE A 116 -13.62 4.90 7.68
CA ILE A 116 -14.14 5.77 6.63
C ILE A 116 -15.64 5.88 6.80
N SER A 117 -16.15 7.10 6.61
CA SER A 117 -17.60 7.36 6.62
C SER A 117 -18.25 7.13 5.26
N ASP A 118 -17.50 6.57 4.29
CA ASP A 118 -17.95 6.42 2.92
C ASP A 118 -18.73 5.13 2.67
N GLU A 119 -19.67 5.19 1.74
CA GLU A 119 -20.64 4.15 1.36
C GLU A 119 -20.01 2.93 0.64
N GLN A 120 -18.67 2.84 0.59
CA GLN A 120 -17.98 1.74 -0.07
C GLN A 120 -17.88 0.53 0.87
N GLU A 121 -18.72 -0.47 0.65
CA GLU A 121 -18.82 -1.69 1.49
C GLU A 121 -17.46 -2.38 1.74
N TYR A 122 -16.58 -2.42 0.75
CA TYR A 122 -15.28 -3.09 0.87
C TYR A 122 -14.20 -2.25 1.53
N ALA A 123 -14.35 -0.92 1.56
CA ALA A 123 -13.39 -0.03 2.20
C ALA A 123 -13.36 -0.19 3.72
N ALA A 124 -14.48 -0.58 4.33
CA ALA A 124 -14.59 -0.83 5.76
C ALA A 124 -13.96 -2.16 6.19
N LEU A 125 -13.71 -3.10 5.26
CA LEU A 125 -13.11 -4.38 5.59
C LEU A 125 -11.61 -4.22 5.92
N PRO A 126 -11.10 -4.96 6.91
CA PRO A 126 -9.68 -4.94 7.24
C PRO A 126 -8.82 -5.28 6.04
N TYR A 127 -7.70 -4.57 5.88
CA TYR A 127 -6.67 -4.91 4.91
C TYR A 127 -5.59 -5.73 5.59
N ARG A 128 -5.46 -6.99 5.20
CA ARG A 128 -4.54 -7.94 5.81
C ARG A 128 -3.50 -8.41 4.83
N GLN A 129 -2.27 -8.42 5.28
CA GLN A 129 -1.12 -8.96 4.57
C GLN A 129 -0.30 -9.84 5.50
N GLN A 130 0.25 -10.90 4.97
CA GLN A 130 1.26 -11.69 5.66
C GLN A 130 2.33 -12.13 4.66
N GLY A 131 3.54 -12.34 5.17
CA GLY A 131 4.64 -12.73 4.30
C GLY A 131 5.74 -13.45 5.07
N LEU A 132 6.38 -14.36 4.37
CA LEU A 132 7.62 -14.99 4.78
C LEU A 132 8.68 -14.65 3.73
N ALA A 133 9.79 -14.05 4.15
CA ALA A 133 10.91 -13.76 3.28
C ALA A 133 12.17 -14.43 3.81
N GLY A 134 13.00 -14.91 2.91
CA GLY A 134 14.29 -15.49 3.24
C GLY A 134 15.38 -14.95 2.33
N ARG A 135 16.58 -14.83 2.89
CA ARG A 135 17.80 -14.42 2.21
C ARG A 135 18.96 -15.31 2.66
N VAL A 136 19.73 -15.77 1.72
CA VAL A 136 21.00 -16.45 1.98
C VAL A 136 22.08 -15.74 1.19
N THR A 137 23.20 -15.43 1.84
CA THR A 137 24.37 -14.82 1.23
C THR A 137 25.59 -15.70 1.46
N TYR A 138 26.42 -15.78 0.46
CA TYR A 138 27.70 -16.48 0.54
C TYR A 138 28.79 -15.67 -0.14
N GLY A 139 29.90 -15.46 0.56
CA GLY A 139 31.08 -14.82 0.03
C GLY A 139 32.28 -15.77 0.15
N PHE A 140 33.12 -15.84 -0.89
CA PHE A 140 34.38 -16.55 -0.83
C PHE A 140 35.56 -15.60 -1.09
N ASP A 141 36.45 -15.54 -0.10
CA ASP A 141 37.69 -14.75 -0.13
C ASP A 141 37.47 -13.28 -0.53
N LYS A 142 36.28 -12.73 -0.22
CA LYS A 142 35.86 -11.37 -0.64
C LYS A 142 35.94 -11.14 -2.15
N ARG A 143 35.94 -12.20 -2.96
CA ARG A 143 36.04 -12.17 -4.41
C ARG A 143 34.76 -12.61 -5.09
N TYR A 144 34.22 -13.74 -4.68
CA TYR A 144 33.01 -14.33 -5.26
C TYR A 144 31.85 -14.18 -4.28
N LEU A 145 30.78 -13.57 -4.75
CA LEU A 145 29.60 -13.27 -3.96
C LEU A 145 28.38 -13.95 -4.59
N PHE A 146 27.59 -14.58 -3.76
CA PHE A 146 26.34 -15.21 -4.15
C PHE A 146 25.25 -14.79 -3.17
N GLU A 147 24.06 -14.52 -3.70
CA GLU A 147 22.87 -14.23 -2.91
C GLU A 147 21.66 -14.91 -3.52
N ALA A 148 20.84 -15.55 -2.69
CA ALA A 148 19.54 -16.07 -3.04
C ALA A 148 18.49 -15.50 -2.08
N ASN A 149 17.37 -15.03 -2.62
CA ASN A 149 16.26 -14.54 -1.85
C ASN A 149 14.97 -15.20 -2.31
N PHE A 150 14.00 -15.24 -1.41
CA PHE A 150 12.62 -15.54 -1.76
C PHE A 150 11.67 -14.68 -0.93
N GLY A 151 10.52 -14.36 -1.49
CA GLY A 151 9.35 -13.85 -0.82
C GLY A 151 8.17 -14.80 -1.05
N TYR A 152 7.46 -15.16 0.02
CA TYR A 152 6.19 -15.88 -0.03
C TYR A 152 5.14 -15.03 0.64
N ASN A 153 4.38 -14.29 -0.16
CA ASN A 153 3.48 -13.24 0.32
C ASN A 153 2.02 -13.62 0.07
N GLY A 154 1.17 -13.34 1.05
CA GLY A 154 -0.27 -13.55 0.99
C GLY A 154 -1.03 -12.22 0.96
N SER A 155 -2.01 -12.13 0.06
CA SER A 155 -2.92 -11.00 -0.07
C SER A 155 -4.37 -11.46 -0.09
N GLU A 156 -5.24 -10.77 0.63
CA GLU A 156 -6.67 -11.01 0.63
C GLU A 156 -7.37 -10.52 -0.65
N ASN A 157 -6.67 -9.75 -1.48
CA ASN A 157 -7.22 -9.27 -2.74
C ASN A 157 -7.55 -10.40 -3.72
N PHE A 158 -7.06 -11.61 -3.48
CA PHE A 158 -7.26 -12.76 -4.37
C PHE A 158 -8.13 -13.85 -3.72
N ALA A 159 -8.81 -14.62 -4.57
CA ALA A 159 -9.66 -15.75 -4.15
C ALA A 159 -8.85 -16.82 -3.38
N ALA A 160 -9.54 -17.62 -2.59
CA ALA A 160 -8.95 -18.76 -1.90
C ALA A 160 -8.19 -19.65 -2.90
N GLY A 161 -6.95 -20.05 -2.55
CA GLY A 161 -6.05 -20.79 -3.45
C GLY A 161 -5.20 -19.92 -4.40
N LYS A 162 -5.48 -18.62 -4.52
CA LYS A 162 -4.70 -17.66 -5.33
C LYS A 162 -4.03 -16.57 -4.49
N ARG A 163 -4.25 -16.59 -3.17
CA ARG A 163 -3.80 -15.54 -2.24
C ARG A 163 -2.30 -15.45 -2.10
N PHE A 164 -1.57 -16.57 -2.24
CA PHE A 164 -0.14 -16.62 -2.00
C PHE A 164 0.64 -16.63 -3.30
N GLY A 165 1.66 -15.75 -3.37
CA GLY A 165 2.63 -15.68 -4.46
C GLY A 165 4.04 -16.01 -3.95
N PHE A 166 4.84 -16.71 -4.77
CA PHE A 166 6.24 -17.03 -4.50
C PHE A 166 7.16 -16.29 -5.48
N PHE A 167 8.07 -15.48 -4.94
CA PHE A 167 8.91 -14.56 -5.70
C PHE A 167 10.38 -14.79 -5.38
N PRO A 168 11.06 -15.72 -6.07
CA PRO A 168 12.49 -15.98 -5.89
C PRO A 168 13.34 -14.97 -6.65
N SER A 169 14.57 -14.74 -6.14
CA SER A 169 15.62 -14.03 -6.84
C SER A 169 17.00 -14.57 -6.51
N VAL A 170 17.92 -14.45 -7.45
CA VAL A 170 19.32 -14.82 -7.29
C VAL A 170 20.22 -13.69 -7.78
N ALA A 171 21.38 -13.52 -7.14
CA ALA A 171 22.40 -12.57 -7.56
C ALA A 171 23.79 -13.18 -7.42
N VAL A 172 24.68 -12.77 -8.31
CA VAL A 172 26.09 -13.12 -8.27
C VAL A 172 26.94 -11.86 -8.41
N GLY A 173 28.09 -11.87 -7.78
CA GLY A 173 29.05 -10.79 -7.86
C GLY A 173 30.49 -11.32 -7.91
N TRP A 174 31.33 -10.68 -8.71
CA TRP A 174 32.76 -10.98 -8.78
C TRP A 174 33.54 -9.69 -8.57
N VAL A 175 34.31 -9.64 -7.48
CA VAL A 175 35.19 -8.54 -7.14
C VAL A 175 36.56 -8.84 -7.76
N ILE A 176 36.70 -8.44 -9.02
CA ILE A 176 37.91 -8.71 -9.84
C ILE A 176 39.12 -8.01 -9.25
N SER A 177 38.93 -6.82 -8.64
CA SER A 177 40.03 -6.08 -8.00
C SER A 177 40.65 -6.78 -6.79
N ASN A 178 40.02 -7.86 -6.28
CA ASN A 178 40.58 -8.69 -5.21
C ASN A 178 41.32 -9.92 -5.74
N GLU A 179 41.37 -10.13 -7.06
CA GLU A 179 42.13 -11.23 -7.65
C GLU A 179 43.64 -10.98 -7.60
N PRO A 180 44.47 -12.03 -7.48
CA PRO A 180 45.94 -11.87 -7.44
C PRO A 180 46.54 -11.16 -8.63
N PHE A 181 45.97 -11.31 -9.81
CA PHE A 181 46.45 -10.70 -11.05
C PHE A 181 46.18 -9.18 -11.12
N TRP A 182 45.24 -8.66 -10.27
CA TRP A 182 44.88 -7.24 -10.27
C TRP A 182 45.86 -6.35 -9.50
N LYS A 183 46.81 -6.93 -8.74
CA LYS A 183 47.70 -6.18 -7.85
C LYS A 183 48.47 -5.05 -8.53
N GLY A 184 48.85 -5.21 -9.81
CA GLY A 184 49.67 -4.22 -10.55
C GLY A 184 48.93 -2.93 -10.89
N ILE A 185 47.60 -2.91 -10.87
CA ILE A 185 46.78 -1.76 -11.25
C ILE A 185 45.86 -1.30 -10.10
N LYS A 186 46.02 -1.88 -8.92
CA LYS A 186 45.18 -1.63 -7.76
C LYS A 186 45.26 -0.19 -7.24
N GLU A 187 46.37 0.48 -7.41
CA GLU A 187 46.55 1.87 -7.03
C GLU A 187 45.75 2.84 -7.93
N GLN A 188 45.55 2.47 -9.20
CA GLN A 188 44.77 3.29 -10.15
C GLN A 188 43.30 2.90 -10.15
N VAL A 189 42.99 1.60 -10.00
CA VAL A 189 41.65 1.06 -9.95
C VAL A 189 41.53 0.18 -8.71
N ASN A 190 41.09 0.78 -7.62
CA ASN A 190 41.01 0.14 -6.30
C ASN A 190 39.83 -0.82 -6.19
N LEU A 191 38.77 -0.56 -6.94
CA LEU A 191 37.58 -1.42 -7.01
C LEU A 191 37.19 -1.68 -8.48
N PHE A 192 37.09 -2.96 -8.85
CA PHE A 192 36.42 -3.38 -10.06
C PHE A 192 35.58 -4.62 -9.75
N LYS A 193 34.23 -4.45 -9.83
CA LYS A 193 33.27 -5.50 -9.49
C LYS A 193 32.23 -5.61 -10.58
N LEU A 194 31.96 -6.83 -10.99
CA LEU A 194 30.82 -7.21 -11.83
C LEU A 194 29.72 -7.80 -10.97
N ARG A 195 28.47 -7.47 -11.29
CA ARG A 195 27.31 -8.06 -10.66
C ARG A 195 26.21 -8.37 -11.67
N ALA A 196 25.46 -9.43 -11.39
CA ALA A 196 24.25 -9.75 -12.14
C ALA A 196 23.20 -10.29 -11.15
N SER A 197 21.95 -9.93 -11.38
CA SER A 197 20.82 -10.48 -10.63
C SER A 197 19.63 -10.76 -11.53
N TYR A 198 18.87 -11.78 -11.16
CA TYR A 198 17.61 -12.12 -11.81
C TYR A 198 16.58 -12.51 -10.76
N GLY A 199 15.37 -12.02 -10.92
CA GLY A 199 14.32 -12.32 -9.96
C GLY A 199 12.92 -12.02 -10.44
N LEU A 200 11.95 -12.56 -9.69
CA LEU A 200 10.54 -12.29 -9.82
C LEU A 200 10.10 -11.29 -8.74
N VAL A 201 9.25 -10.35 -9.12
CA VAL A 201 8.61 -9.40 -8.20
C VAL A 201 7.11 -9.50 -8.40
N GLY A 202 6.38 -9.67 -7.30
CA GLY A 202 4.92 -9.70 -7.29
C GLY A 202 4.32 -8.35 -6.87
N ASN A 203 3.18 -8.03 -7.46
CA ASN A 203 2.35 -6.90 -7.07
C ASN A 203 0.91 -7.37 -6.87
N ASP A 204 0.30 -7.01 -5.74
CA ASP A 204 -1.09 -7.32 -5.39
C ASP A 204 -2.02 -6.11 -5.48
N VAL A 205 -1.49 -4.96 -5.91
CA VAL A 205 -2.25 -3.72 -6.05
C VAL A 205 -3.00 -3.76 -7.38
N ILE A 206 -4.33 -3.86 -7.31
CA ILE A 206 -5.20 -3.93 -8.47
C ILE A 206 -5.62 -2.52 -8.91
N SER A 207 -5.89 -1.65 -7.93
CA SER A 207 -6.26 -0.25 -8.15
C SER A 207 -5.76 0.62 -7.02
N LYS A 208 -5.69 1.93 -7.27
CA LYS A 208 -5.38 2.93 -6.24
C LYS A 208 -6.54 3.14 -5.26
N ASP A 209 -7.75 2.76 -5.68
CA ASP A 209 -8.96 2.92 -4.88
C ASP A 209 -9.27 1.66 -4.09
N TYR A 210 -9.57 1.83 -2.80
CA TYR A 210 -9.96 0.72 -1.92
C TYR A 210 -11.26 0.05 -2.34
N ALA A 211 -12.04 0.68 -3.21
CA ALA A 211 -13.27 0.13 -3.77
C ALA A 211 -13.05 -1.08 -4.66
N ASP A 212 -11.88 -1.14 -5.33
CA ASP A 212 -11.57 -2.19 -6.31
C ASP A 212 -10.91 -3.44 -5.67
N ARG A 213 -11.02 -3.56 -4.35
CA ARG A 213 -10.60 -4.77 -3.64
C ARG A 213 -11.47 -5.95 -4.04
N PHE A 214 -10.92 -7.15 -3.92
CA PHE A 214 -11.62 -8.41 -4.18
C PHE A 214 -12.14 -8.54 -5.62
N PRO A 215 -11.29 -8.41 -6.64
CA PRO A 215 -11.69 -8.48 -8.05
C PRO A 215 -12.31 -9.82 -8.45
N TYR A 216 -12.28 -10.80 -7.56
CA TYR A 216 -12.92 -12.09 -7.76
C TYR A 216 -14.40 -12.11 -7.36
N LEU A 217 -14.91 -11.06 -6.74
CA LEU A 217 -16.31 -10.94 -6.35
C LEU A 217 -17.13 -10.24 -7.45
N THR A 218 -18.28 -10.81 -7.73
CA THR A 218 -19.30 -10.17 -8.58
C THR A 218 -20.15 -9.26 -7.71
N THR A 219 -20.31 -8.00 -8.09
CA THR A 219 -21.15 -7.04 -7.40
C THR A 219 -22.40 -6.71 -8.17
N VAL A 220 -23.51 -6.63 -7.49
CA VAL A 220 -24.84 -6.29 -8.03
C VAL A 220 -25.31 -5.03 -7.31
N ASP A 221 -25.57 -3.99 -8.07
CA ASP A 221 -26.22 -2.79 -7.55
C ASP A 221 -27.75 -2.99 -7.63
N MET A 222 -28.42 -2.86 -6.50
CA MET A 222 -29.86 -3.11 -6.39
C MET A 222 -30.71 -1.88 -6.69
N GLY A 223 -30.12 -0.70 -6.83
CA GLY A 223 -30.81 0.58 -6.93
C GLY A 223 -30.57 1.41 -8.19
N GLN A 224 -29.73 0.93 -9.13
CA GLN A 224 -29.31 1.71 -10.29
C GLN A 224 -29.49 0.99 -11.65
N GLY A 225 -30.23 -0.09 -11.66
CA GLY A 225 -30.55 -0.82 -12.89
C GLY A 225 -31.56 -0.11 -13.78
N TYR A 226 -32.00 -0.79 -14.82
CA TYR A 226 -32.96 -0.27 -15.78
C TYR A 226 -34.24 0.22 -15.09
N ASP A 227 -34.69 1.41 -15.52
CA ASP A 227 -35.96 1.96 -15.12
C ASP A 227 -37.09 1.12 -15.68
N VAL A 228 -37.94 0.64 -14.78
CA VAL A 228 -39.21 0.04 -15.14
C VAL A 228 -40.32 0.91 -14.60
N TYR A 229 -41.25 1.30 -15.47
CA TYR A 229 -42.43 2.06 -15.09
C TYR A 229 -43.58 1.09 -14.87
N ILE A 230 -44.14 1.06 -13.67
CA ILE A 230 -45.18 0.10 -13.30
C ILE A 230 -46.46 0.82 -12.89
N GLY A 231 -47.59 0.28 -13.29
CA GLY A 231 -48.94 0.74 -12.96
C GLY A 231 -49.40 1.95 -13.75
N ASN A 232 -50.66 2.34 -13.53
CA ASN A 232 -51.32 3.44 -14.23
C ASN A 232 -50.73 4.82 -13.90
N ASN A 233 -49.96 4.91 -12.80
CA ASN A 233 -49.32 6.14 -12.35
C ASN A 233 -47.85 6.25 -12.80
N PHE A 234 -47.35 5.32 -13.62
CA PHE A 234 -45.99 5.29 -14.12
C PHE A 234 -44.95 5.39 -12.98
N GLU A 235 -45.12 4.65 -11.90
CA GLU A 235 -44.14 4.60 -10.85
C GLU A 235 -42.82 4.04 -11.36
N ARG A 236 -41.77 4.85 -11.24
CA ARG A 236 -40.42 4.48 -11.62
C ARG A 236 -39.84 3.51 -10.56
N LYS A 237 -39.47 2.33 -10.99
CA LYS A 237 -38.79 1.33 -10.16
C LYS A 237 -37.44 1.01 -10.77
N TYR A 238 -36.44 0.92 -9.92
CA TYR A 238 -35.09 0.54 -10.29
C TYR A 238 -34.91 -0.97 -10.13
N GLY A 239 -34.30 -1.60 -11.11
CA GLY A 239 -33.95 -3.02 -11.06
C GLY A 239 -32.50 -3.22 -10.63
N PRO A 240 -32.09 -4.46 -10.33
CA PRO A 240 -30.69 -4.78 -10.10
C PRO A 240 -29.89 -4.72 -11.40
N ILE A 241 -28.64 -4.26 -11.32
CA ILE A 241 -27.67 -4.29 -12.40
C ILE A 241 -26.35 -4.91 -11.92
N LEU A 242 -25.72 -5.71 -12.74
CA LEU A 242 -24.36 -6.17 -12.50
C LEU A 242 -23.41 -4.99 -12.71
N SER A 243 -22.79 -4.52 -11.62
CA SER A 243 -21.83 -3.41 -11.66
C SER A 243 -20.41 -3.89 -11.95
N VAL A 244 -20.03 -5.06 -11.44
CA VAL A 244 -18.71 -5.66 -11.68
C VAL A 244 -18.86 -7.18 -11.87
N TYR A 245 -18.21 -7.71 -12.90
CA TYR A 245 -18.03 -9.15 -13.09
C TYR A 245 -16.78 -9.61 -12.35
N GLY A 246 -16.95 -10.46 -11.36
CA GLY A 246 -15.83 -11.03 -10.62
C GLY A 246 -14.98 -11.97 -11.48
N ASN A 247 -13.65 -11.84 -11.34
CA ASN A 247 -12.70 -12.76 -11.97
C ASN A 247 -12.04 -13.67 -10.92
N PRO A 248 -12.54 -14.91 -10.71
CA PRO A 248 -11.96 -15.83 -9.72
C PRO A 248 -10.54 -16.29 -10.09
N ASN A 249 -10.08 -16.01 -11.29
CA ASN A 249 -8.73 -16.32 -11.75
C ASN A 249 -7.73 -15.17 -11.56
N ALA A 250 -8.17 -14.03 -11.03
CA ALA A 250 -7.28 -12.94 -10.68
C ALA A 250 -6.20 -13.41 -9.69
N THR A 251 -4.97 -13.09 -9.99
CA THR A 251 -3.77 -13.45 -9.22
C THR A 251 -2.75 -12.33 -9.26
N TRP A 252 -1.61 -12.53 -8.61
CA TRP A 252 -0.50 -11.60 -8.57
C TRP A 252 -0.05 -11.19 -9.97
N GLU A 253 0.22 -9.89 -10.13
CA GLU A 253 1.01 -9.39 -11.25
C GLU A 253 2.47 -9.78 -11.02
N GLU A 254 3.11 -10.37 -12.02
CA GLU A 254 4.50 -10.83 -11.93
C GLU A 254 5.38 -10.05 -12.90
N SER A 255 6.44 -9.45 -12.36
CA SER A 255 7.48 -8.81 -13.15
C SER A 255 8.78 -9.59 -13.05
N ARG A 256 9.40 -9.88 -14.18
CA ARG A 256 10.72 -10.49 -14.28
C ARG A 256 11.76 -9.39 -14.46
N LYS A 257 12.77 -9.38 -13.60
CA LYS A 257 13.81 -8.34 -13.62
C LYS A 257 15.18 -8.98 -13.76
N LEU A 258 15.97 -8.46 -14.71
CA LEU A 258 17.37 -8.80 -14.89
C LEU A 258 18.18 -7.49 -14.76
N ASP A 259 19.15 -7.48 -13.86
CA ASP A 259 20.08 -6.39 -13.67
C ASP A 259 21.49 -6.88 -13.87
N ILE A 260 22.29 -6.12 -14.65
CA ILE A 260 23.71 -6.32 -14.82
C ILE A 260 24.41 -5.00 -14.51
N GLY A 261 25.42 -5.02 -13.66
CA GLY A 261 26.11 -3.83 -13.21
C GLY A 261 27.62 -3.99 -13.11
N VAL A 262 28.30 -2.89 -13.31
CA VAL A 262 29.74 -2.74 -13.11
C VAL A 262 29.99 -1.65 -12.09
N GLU A 263 30.82 -1.91 -11.10
CA GLU A 263 31.24 -0.93 -10.10
C GLU A 263 32.74 -0.68 -10.25
N ILE A 264 33.14 0.57 -10.40
CA ILE A 264 34.54 0.97 -10.60
C ILE A 264 34.88 2.04 -9.56
N GLY A 265 35.92 1.81 -8.79
CA GLY A 265 36.53 2.78 -7.91
C GLY A 265 37.87 3.20 -8.51
N LEU A 266 38.11 4.50 -8.67
CA LEU A 266 39.30 5.09 -9.23
C LEU A 266 39.95 6.00 -8.18
N PHE A 267 41.23 5.86 -7.99
CA PHE A 267 42.08 6.68 -7.13
C PHE A 267 41.52 6.85 -5.70
N ASP A 268 42.29 6.50 -4.71
CA ASP A 268 41.98 6.80 -3.28
C ASP A 268 42.46 8.19 -2.94
#